data_7d021e555614d8eafdb31902456da243
#
_entry.id   7d021e555614d8eafdb31902456da243
#
_cell.length_a   1.000
_cell.length_b   1.000
_cell.length_c   1.000
_cell.angle_alpha   90.00
_cell.angle_beta   90.00
_cell.angle_gamma   90.00
#
_symmetry.space_group_name_H-M   'P 1'
#
loop_
_entity.id
_entity.type
_entity.pdbx_description
1 polymer ?
#
loop_
_entity_poly.entity_id
_entity_poly.type
_entity_poly.pdbx_seq_one_letter_code
_entity_poly.pdbx_strand_id
1 'polypeptide(L)'
;FNINTTKTPAGKRQVPMLDFVKEAFLMEKERQELLDIHCEAVVDGYTDFIFLNRFGQPQHQATLNKAIRRIIRDCNDEQLLKDENAKILLPHFSCHSLRHTFTTRMCEAGVNVKVIQDTLGHKDISTTLNIYTDVTKELRRSEFEGLDSYFKNEYNKAANI
;
A
#
# COMPACT_ATOMS: atom_id res chain seq x y z
N PHE A 1 -13.95 -16.52 -14.43
CA PHE A 1 -13.07 -16.17 -13.32
C PHE A 1 -12.24 -17.39 -12.95
N ASN A 2 -10.93 -17.30 -12.92
CA ASN A 2 -10.05 -18.43 -12.58
C ASN A 2 -9.08 -17.99 -11.50
N ILE A 3 -8.81 -18.85 -10.53
CA ILE A 3 -7.79 -18.62 -9.50
C ILE A 3 -6.52 -19.32 -9.94
N ASN A 4 -5.58 -18.56 -10.49
CA ASN A 4 -4.30 -19.10 -10.91
C ASN A 4 -3.35 -19.28 -9.72
N THR A 5 -2.46 -20.26 -9.81
CA THR A 5 -1.33 -20.38 -8.88
C THR A 5 -0.43 -19.16 -8.99
N THR A 6 0.32 -18.87 -7.93
CA THR A 6 1.28 -17.75 -7.95
C THR A 6 2.37 -18.00 -9.00
N LYS A 7 2.76 -16.94 -9.74
CA LYS A 7 3.80 -17.02 -10.80
C LYS A 7 5.18 -17.46 -10.28
N THR A 8 5.42 -17.25 -9.00
CA THR A 8 6.71 -17.59 -8.34
C THR A 8 6.45 -18.15 -6.95
N PRO A 9 7.36 -18.98 -6.40
CA PRO A 9 7.27 -19.46 -5.01
C PRO A 9 7.14 -18.32 -3.98
N ALA A 10 7.82 -17.20 -4.20
CA ALA A 10 7.74 -16.00 -3.35
C ALA A 10 6.34 -15.37 -3.29
N GLY A 11 5.47 -15.70 -4.25
CA GLY A 11 4.06 -15.28 -4.21
C GLY A 11 3.25 -15.99 -3.12
N LYS A 12 3.66 -17.20 -2.70
CA LYS A 12 3.02 -17.95 -1.63
C LYS A 12 3.63 -17.53 -0.30
N ARG A 13 2.93 -16.66 0.42
CA ARG A 13 3.41 -16.04 1.66
C ARG A 13 2.29 -15.74 2.63
N GLN A 14 2.64 -15.55 3.89
CA GLN A 14 1.77 -14.99 4.92
C GLN A 14 2.12 -13.52 5.14
N VAL A 15 1.11 -12.68 5.23
CA VAL A 15 1.24 -11.25 5.54
C VAL A 15 0.52 -11.01 6.86
N PRO A 16 1.20 -10.52 7.91
CA PRO A 16 0.54 -10.16 9.16
C PRO A 16 -0.54 -9.13 8.92
N MET A 17 -1.72 -9.35 9.49
CA MET A 17 -2.84 -8.43 9.37
C MET A 17 -2.69 -7.32 10.41
N LEU A 18 -2.64 -6.07 9.96
CA LEU A 18 -2.65 -4.91 10.84
C LEU A 18 -4.09 -4.66 11.34
N ASP A 19 -4.22 -4.08 12.53
CA ASP A 19 -5.54 -3.90 13.18
C ASP A 19 -6.50 -3.08 12.31
N PHE A 20 -6.04 -1.97 11.72
CA PHE A 20 -6.87 -1.16 10.83
C PHE A 20 -7.31 -1.92 9.56
N VAL A 21 -6.54 -2.90 9.09
CA VAL A 21 -6.93 -3.77 7.96
C VAL A 21 -8.03 -4.74 8.40
N LYS A 22 -7.91 -5.28 9.62
CA LYS A 22 -8.95 -6.13 10.22
C LYS A 22 -10.26 -5.34 10.37
N GLU A 23 -10.19 -4.12 10.87
CA GLU A 23 -11.36 -3.24 11.00
C GLU A 23 -12.01 -2.97 9.64
N ALA A 24 -11.22 -2.68 8.61
CA ALA A 24 -11.73 -2.48 7.25
C ALA A 24 -12.46 -3.72 6.70
N PHE A 25 -11.96 -4.93 7.00
CA PHE A 25 -12.66 -6.16 6.61
C PHE A 25 -13.95 -6.37 7.39
N LEU A 26 -14.00 -6.02 8.68
CA LEU A 26 -15.21 -6.10 9.48
C LEU A 26 -16.27 -5.11 8.97
N MET A 27 -15.88 -3.88 8.67
CA MET A 27 -16.77 -2.88 8.06
C MET A 27 -17.35 -3.35 6.71
N GLU A 28 -16.51 -3.98 5.86
CA GLU A 28 -17.01 -4.53 4.59
C GLU A 28 -17.99 -5.69 4.81
N LYS A 29 -17.74 -6.53 5.80
CA LYS A 29 -18.67 -7.61 6.17
C LYS A 29 -20.01 -7.04 6.63
N GLU A 30 -20.01 -6.08 7.54
CA GLU A 30 -21.23 -5.41 8.01
C GLU A 30 -21.99 -4.74 6.85
N ARG A 31 -21.27 -4.08 5.94
CA ARG A 31 -21.88 -3.49 4.73
C ARG A 31 -22.58 -4.53 3.86
N GLN A 32 -21.96 -5.69 3.67
CA GLN A 32 -22.54 -6.77 2.88
C GLN A 32 -23.79 -7.34 3.56
N GLU A 33 -23.75 -7.55 4.87
CA GLU A 33 -24.89 -8.01 5.66
C GLU A 33 -26.07 -7.03 5.58
N LEU A 34 -25.80 -5.71 5.73
CA LEU A 34 -26.84 -4.66 5.61
C LEU A 34 -27.48 -4.58 4.22
N LEU A 35 -26.73 -4.92 3.17
CA LEU A 35 -27.19 -4.89 1.78
C LEU A 35 -27.68 -6.25 1.26
N ASP A 36 -27.74 -7.25 2.13
CA ASP A 36 -28.11 -8.63 1.79
C ASP A 36 -27.27 -9.20 0.63
N ILE A 37 -25.97 -8.91 0.63
CA ILE A 37 -25.02 -9.38 -0.38
C ILE A 37 -24.31 -10.62 0.15
N HIS A 38 -24.59 -11.77 -0.47
CA HIS A 38 -23.97 -13.05 -0.12
C HIS A 38 -23.13 -13.60 -1.27
N CYS A 39 -22.05 -14.31 -0.93
CA CYS A 39 -21.22 -14.98 -1.92
C CYS A 39 -21.83 -16.33 -2.30
N GLU A 40 -22.36 -16.44 -3.50
CA GLU A 40 -22.83 -17.71 -4.08
C GLU A 40 -21.79 -18.33 -5.03
N ALA A 41 -20.70 -17.61 -5.29
CA ALA A 41 -19.70 -18.03 -6.27
C ALA A 41 -18.77 -19.10 -5.69
N VAL A 42 -18.59 -20.17 -6.45
CA VAL A 42 -17.53 -21.16 -6.25
C VAL A 42 -16.60 -21.08 -7.44
N VAL A 43 -15.32 -20.73 -7.21
CA VAL A 43 -14.30 -20.59 -8.25
C VAL A 43 -13.11 -21.47 -7.93
N ASP A 44 -12.83 -22.45 -8.75
CA ASP A 44 -11.74 -23.42 -8.56
C ASP A 44 -11.73 -24.06 -7.15
N GLY A 45 -12.90 -24.34 -6.58
CA GLY A 45 -13.09 -24.92 -5.26
C GLY A 45 -13.01 -23.91 -4.09
N TYR A 46 -12.81 -22.63 -4.35
CA TYR A 46 -12.85 -21.57 -3.34
C TYR A 46 -14.21 -20.88 -3.31
N THR A 47 -14.65 -20.53 -2.12
CA THR A 47 -15.89 -19.81 -1.82
C THR A 47 -15.63 -18.69 -0.82
N ASP A 48 -16.67 -18.01 -0.36
CA ASP A 48 -16.63 -16.97 0.69
C ASP A 48 -15.66 -15.83 0.38
N PHE A 49 -15.68 -15.34 -0.87
CA PHE A 49 -14.87 -14.21 -1.29
C PHE A 49 -15.26 -12.94 -0.54
N ILE A 50 -14.25 -12.21 -0.02
CA ILE A 50 -14.45 -11.02 0.81
C ILE A 50 -14.97 -9.85 -0.03
N PHE A 51 -14.41 -9.63 -1.22
CA PHE A 51 -14.77 -8.48 -2.05
C PHE A 51 -15.77 -8.88 -3.13
N LEU A 52 -17.02 -8.53 -2.90
CA LEU A 52 -18.14 -8.84 -3.77
C LEU A 52 -18.67 -7.60 -4.49
N ASN A 53 -19.23 -7.82 -5.67
CA ASN A 53 -20.08 -6.83 -6.32
C ASN A 53 -21.51 -6.93 -5.76
N ARG A 54 -22.41 -6.03 -6.20
CA ARG A 54 -23.82 -6.01 -5.76
C ARG A 54 -24.62 -7.28 -6.07
N PHE A 55 -24.06 -8.20 -6.84
CA PHE A 55 -24.68 -9.47 -7.25
C PHE A 55 -24.03 -10.68 -6.56
N GLY A 56 -23.28 -10.49 -5.48
CA GLY A 56 -22.60 -11.57 -4.76
C GLY A 56 -21.44 -12.22 -5.52
N GLN A 57 -20.96 -11.63 -6.62
CA GLN A 57 -19.86 -12.18 -7.40
C GLN A 57 -18.53 -11.54 -7.02
N PRO A 58 -17.41 -12.28 -7.02
CA PRO A 58 -16.09 -11.74 -6.72
C PRO A 58 -15.72 -10.56 -7.60
N GLN A 59 -15.08 -9.56 -7.02
CA GLN A 59 -14.59 -8.37 -7.71
C GLN A 59 -13.35 -8.70 -8.56
N HIS A 60 -13.34 -8.19 -9.78
CA HIS A 60 -12.17 -8.30 -10.67
C HIS A 60 -11.29 -7.06 -10.59
N GLN A 61 -9.96 -7.22 -10.66
CA GLN A 61 -8.99 -6.12 -10.61
C GLN A 61 -9.30 -4.99 -11.60
N ALA A 62 -9.77 -5.31 -12.81
CA ALA A 62 -10.14 -4.31 -13.80
C ALA A 62 -11.30 -3.42 -13.32
N THR A 63 -12.24 -3.96 -12.54
CA THR A 63 -13.37 -3.21 -11.96
C THR A 63 -12.87 -2.21 -10.92
N LEU A 64 -11.94 -2.63 -10.05
CA LEU A 64 -11.33 -1.74 -9.07
C LEU A 64 -10.56 -0.60 -9.74
N ASN A 65 -9.75 -0.90 -10.75
CA ASN A 65 -9.02 0.13 -11.49
C ASN A 65 -9.96 1.08 -12.28
N LYS A 66 -11.12 0.59 -12.76
CA LYS A 66 -12.15 1.47 -13.34
C LYS A 66 -12.74 2.40 -12.30
N ALA A 67 -13.04 1.89 -11.09
CA ALA A 67 -13.57 2.70 -9.99
C ALA A 67 -12.57 3.79 -9.58
N ILE A 68 -11.28 3.44 -9.41
CA ILE A 68 -10.23 4.40 -9.10
C ILE A 68 -10.16 5.51 -10.17
N ARG A 69 -10.13 5.15 -11.46
CA ARG A 69 -10.09 6.15 -12.54
C ARG A 69 -11.31 7.08 -12.54
N ARG A 70 -12.49 6.54 -12.25
CA ARG A 70 -13.70 7.36 -12.12
C ARG A 70 -13.59 8.33 -10.96
N ILE A 71 -13.17 7.86 -9.78
CA ILE A 71 -12.99 8.71 -8.59
C ILE A 71 -11.99 9.84 -8.88
N ILE A 72 -10.83 9.51 -9.49
CA ILE A 72 -9.83 10.52 -9.86
C ILE A 72 -10.43 11.58 -10.78
N ARG A 73 -11.14 11.16 -11.83
CA ARG A 73 -11.80 12.07 -12.76
C ARG A 73 -12.81 12.95 -12.03
N ASP A 74 -13.73 12.35 -11.29
CA ASP A 74 -14.82 13.08 -10.63
C ASP A 74 -14.28 14.08 -9.60
N CYS A 75 -13.21 13.72 -8.84
CA CYS A 75 -12.52 14.64 -7.94
C CYS A 75 -11.83 15.79 -8.68
N ASN A 76 -11.17 15.51 -9.80
CA ASN A 76 -10.49 16.54 -10.59
C ASN A 76 -11.49 17.48 -11.26
N ASP A 77 -12.57 16.94 -11.81
CA ASP A 77 -13.66 17.73 -12.39
C ASP A 77 -14.30 18.66 -11.33
N GLU A 78 -14.52 18.15 -10.12
CA GLU A 78 -15.03 18.97 -9.00
C GLU A 78 -14.06 20.11 -8.62
N GLN A 79 -12.75 19.85 -8.62
CA GLN A 79 -11.75 20.88 -8.34
C GLN A 79 -11.72 21.96 -9.43
N LEU A 80 -11.77 21.55 -10.70
CA LEU A 80 -11.78 22.46 -11.85
C LEU A 80 -13.06 23.29 -11.91
N LEU A 81 -14.20 22.77 -11.45
CA LEU A 81 -15.44 23.52 -11.31
C LEU A 81 -15.36 24.62 -10.23
N LYS A 82 -14.56 24.38 -9.18
CA LYS A 82 -14.34 25.36 -8.11
C LYS A 82 -13.30 26.42 -8.48
N ASP A 83 -12.27 26.01 -9.22
CA ASP A 83 -11.17 26.87 -9.68
C ASP A 83 -10.66 26.34 -11.02
N GLU A 84 -10.96 27.04 -12.12
CA GLU A 84 -10.52 26.67 -13.47
C GLU A 84 -8.98 26.63 -13.60
N ASN A 85 -8.26 27.31 -12.72
CA ASN A 85 -6.81 27.35 -12.67
C ASN A 85 -6.22 26.42 -11.59
N ALA A 86 -6.99 25.46 -11.08
CA ALA A 86 -6.51 24.53 -10.07
C ALA A 86 -5.23 23.83 -10.51
N LYS A 87 -4.14 24.10 -9.77
CA LYS A 87 -2.80 23.57 -10.07
C LYS A 87 -2.56 22.17 -9.50
N ILE A 88 -3.35 21.78 -8.51
CA ILE A 88 -3.20 20.48 -7.81
C ILE A 88 -4.38 19.61 -8.17
N LEU A 89 -4.16 18.72 -9.11
CA LEU A 89 -5.09 17.67 -9.48
C LEU A 89 -4.53 16.31 -9.06
N LEU A 90 -5.44 15.36 -8.77
CA LEU A 90 -5.03 14.00 -8.48
C LEU A 90 -4.38 13.37 -9.72
N PRO A 91 -3.13 12.87 -9.62
CA PRO A 91 -2.49 12.16 -10.73
C PRO A 91 -3.19 10.82 -10.98
N HIS A 92 -2.98 10.29 -12.17
CA HIS A 92 -3.46 8.94 -12.47
C HIS A 92 -2.72 7.90 -11.63
N PHE A 93 -3.45 7.08 -10.88
CA PHE A 93 -2.90 5.94 -10.15
C PHE A 93 -3.79 4.69 -10.29
N SER A 94 -3.27 3.54 -9.88
CA SER A 94 -3.93 2.23 -9.96
C SER A 94 -3.75 1.45 -8.66
N CYS A 95 -4.38 0.27 -8.56
CA CYS A 95 -4.13 -0.64 -7.43
C CYS A 95 -2.64 -0.98 -7.25
N HIS A 96 -1.88 -1.02 -8.35
CA HIS A 96 -0.43 -1.26 -8.26
C HIS A 96 0.32 -0.08 -7.62
N SER A 97 -0.11 1.14 -7.88
CA SER A 97 0.45 2.33 -7.25
C SER A 97 0.22 2.34 -5.73
N LEU A 98 -0.93 1.84 -5.26
CA LEU A 98 -1.21 1.69 -3.83
C LEU A 98 -0.22 0.71 -3.17
N ARG A 99 0.18 -0.36 -3.87
CA ARG A 99 1.23 -1.27 -3.40
C ARG A 99 2.57 -0.55 -3.27
N HIS A 100 2.94 0.31 -4.22
CA HIS A 100 4.15 1.13 -4.13
C HIS A 100 4.08 2.08 -2.93
N THR A 101 2.95 2.76 -2.72
CA THR A 101 2.75 3.61 -1.55
C THR A 101 2.91 2.84 -0.25
N PHE A 102 2.35 1.63 -0.14
CA PHE A 102 2.53 0.78 1.04
C PHE A 102 3.99 0.42 1.27
N THR A 103 4.74 0.10 0.20
CA THR A 103 6.19 -0.15 0.27
C THR A 103 6.94 1.05 0.82
N THR A 104 6.66 2.24 0.29
CA THR A 104 7.25 3.51 0.76
C THR A 104 6.98 3.73 2.24
N ARG A 105 5.73 3.52 2.70
CA ARG A 105 5.38 3.66 4.11
C ARG A 105 6.10 2.68 5.03
N MET A 106 6.31 1.44 4.58
CA MET A 106 7.14 0.48 5.33
C MET A 106 8.61 0.94 5.43
N CYS A 107 9.16 1.50 4.35
CA CYS A 107 10.53 2.05 4.36
C CYS A 107 10.64 3.25 5.31
N GLU A 108 9.70 4.18 5.28
CA GLU A 108 9.62 5.35 6.17
C GLU A 108 9.49 4.94 7.64
N ALA A 109 8.76 3.87 7.91
CA ALA A 109 8.61 3.29 9.25
C ALA A 109 9.85 2.50 9.72
N GLY A 110 10.93 2.46 8.93
CA GLY A 110 12.17 1.75 9.28
C GLY A 110 12.04 0.22 9.26
N VAL A 111 11.05 -0.33 8.59
CA VAL A 111 10.89 -1.78 8.49
C VAL A 111 12.07 -2.38 7.73
N ASN A 112 12.63 -3.47 8.25
CA ASN A 112 13.74 -4.16 7.62
C ASN A 112 13.43 -4.53 6.16
N VAL A 113 14.37 -4.24 5.24
CA VAL A 113 14.21 -4.44 3.80
C VAL A 113 13.87 -5.89 3.43
N LYS A 114 14.40 -6.86 4.18
CA LYS A 114 14.08 -8.28 3.98
C LYS A 114 12.64 -8.59 4.33
N VAL A 115 12.10 -8.02 5.41
CA VAL A 115 10.70 -8.14 5.82
C VAL A 115 9.79 -7.50 4.76
N ILE A 116 10.19 -6.35 4.22
CA ILE A 116 9.46 -5.69 3.12
C ILE A 116 9.43 -6.59 1.89
N GLN A 117 10.58 -7.14 1.47
CA GLN A 117 10.67 -8.07 0.34
C GLN A 117 9.73 -9.27 0.51
N ASP A 118 9.77 -9.91 1.67
CA ASP A 118 8.97 -11.11 1.97
C ASP A 118 7.48 -10.77 2.03
N THR A 119 7.10 -9.66 2.65
CA THR A 119 5.72 -9.16 2.69
C THR A 119 5.18 -8.88 1.30
N LEU A 120 5.98 -8.29 0.43
CA LEU A 120 5.58 -7.99 -0.95
C LEU A 120 5.67 -9.21 -1.88
N GLY A 121 6.46 -10.22 -1.53
CA GLY A 121 6.72 -11.38 -2.38
C GLY A 121 7.55 -11.03 -3.63
N HIS A 122 8.48 -10.10 -3.50
CA HIS A 122 9.40 -9.78 -4.58
C HIS A 122 10.45 -10.89 -4.72
N LYS A 123 10.52 -11.50 -5.90
CA LYS A 123 11.52 -12.54 -6.20
C LYS A 123 12.94 -12.00 -6.04
N ASP A 124 13.18 -10.79 -6.52
CA ASP A 124 14.45 -10.11 -6.46
C ASP A 124 14.41 -8.95 -5.44
N ILE A 125 15.37 -8.95 -4.53
CA ILE A 125 15.54 -7.92 -3.52
C ILE A 125 15.85 -6.56 -4.13
N SER A 126 16.47 -6.51 -5.31
CA SER A 126 16.81 -5.27 -6.02
C SER A 126 15.58 -4.38 -6.22
N THR A 127 14.42 -4.98 -6.50
CA THR A 127 13.15 -4.25 -6.64
C THR A 127 12.76 -3.51 -5.36
N THR A 128 12.98 -4.14 -4.20
CA THR A 128 12.70 -3.53 -2.89
C THR A 128 13.78 -2.51 -2.53
N LEU A 129 15.06 -2.83 -2.80
CA LEU A 129 16.19 -1.95 -2.51
C LEU A 129 16.14 -0.64 -3.29
N ASN A 130 15.70 -0.65 -4.54
CA ASN A 130 15.55 0.56 -5.33
C ASN A 130 14.57 1.54 -4.66
N ILE A 131 13.40 1.05 -4.25
CA ILE A 131 12.41 1.87 -3.53
C ILE A 131 12.98 2.33 -2.18
N TYR A 132 13.59 1.40 -1.42
CA TYR A 132 14.19 1.71 -0.13
C TYR A 132 15.27 2.79 -0.25
N THR A 133 16.14 2.71 -1.25
CA THR A 133 17.21 3.67 -1.48
C THR A 133 16.66 5.07 -1.77
N ASP A 134 15.61 5.18 -2.58
CA ASP A 134 15.02 6.47 -2.92
C ASP A 134 14.33 7.12 -1.71
N VAL A 135 13.57 6.35 -0.94
CA VAL A 135 12.88 6.83 0.27
C VAL A 135 13.85 7.22 1.38
N THR A 136 14.95 6.47 1.53
CA THR A 136 15.88 6.67 2.65
C THR A 136 16.96 7.73 2.41
N LYS A 137 16.98 8.41 1.26
CA LYS A 137 17.96 9.50 1.01
C LYS A 137 17.81 10.62 2.03
N GLU A 138 16.59 11.08 2.27
CA GLU A 138 16.32 12.13 3.25
C GLU A 138 16.51 11.63 4.68
N LEU A 139 16.09 10.40 4.98
CA LEU A 139 16.30 9.78 6.28
C LEU A 139 17.80 9.66 6.61
N ARG A 140 18.63 9.21 5.66
CA ARG A 140 20.09 9.16 5.85
C ARG A 140 20.67 10.54 6.20
N ARG A 141 20.20 11.59 5.53
CA ARG A 141 20.67 12.96 5.80
C ARG A 141 20.35 13.36 7.23
N SER A 142 19.13 13.15 7.70
CA SER A 142 18.74 13.47 9.09
C SER A 142 19.49 12.65 10.12
N GLU A 143 19.74 11.36 9.86
CA GLU A 143 20.53 10.48 10.71
C GLU A 143 21.99 10.97 10.85
N PHE A 144 22.60 11.39 9.72
CA PHE A 144 23.97 11.95 9.74
C PHE A 144 24.04 13.31 10.42
N GLU A 145 23.02 14.16 10.31
CA GLU A 145 22.92 15.41 11.08
C GLU A 145 22.81 15.13 12.59
N GLY A 146 22.08 14.09 12.99
CA GLY A 146 22.03 13.60 14.37
C GLY A 146 23.39 13.10 14.88
N LEU A 147 24.10 12.34 14.06
CA LEU A 147 25.45 11.82 14.36
C LEU A 147 26.46 12.96 14.51
N ASP A 148 26.42 13.96 13.64
CA ASP A 148 27.28 15.14 13.73
C ASP A 148 27.04 15.91 15.05
N SER A 149 25.80 16.07 15.45
CA SER A 149 25.42 16.68 16.74
C SER A 149 25.93 15.88 17.94
N TYR A 150 25.85 14.54 17.88
CA TYR A 150 26.38 13.64 18.89
C TYR A 150 27.90 13.83 19.04
N PHE A 151 28.65 13.78 17.96
CA PHE A 151 30.11 13.98 18.01
C PHE A 151 30.50 15.36 18.52
N LYS A 152 29.83 16.43 18.13
CA LYS A 152 30.07 17.78 18.65
C LYS A 152 29.89 17.83 20.16
N ASN A 153 28.86 17.18 20.70
CA ASN A 153 28.61 17.12 22.12
C ASN A 153 29.70 16.34 22.89
N GLU A 154 30.17 15.22 22.32
CA GLU A 154 31.26 14.43 22.94
C GLU A 154 32.60 15.17 22.90
N TYR A 155 32.92 15.87 21.78
CA TYR A 155 34.11 16.73 21.71
C TYR A 155 34.07 17.84 22.76
N ASN A 156 32.93 18.51 22.92
CA ASN A 156 32.80 19.60 23.91
C ASN A 156 32.91 19.10 25.36
N LYS A 157 32.44 17.89 25.65
CA LYS A 157 32.64 17.25 26.97
C LYS A 157 34.12 16.98 27.24
N ALA A 158 34.85 16.47 26.24
CA ALA A 158 36.27 16.16 26.35
C ALA A 158 37.15 17.41 26.46
N ALA A 159 36.74 18.54 25.84
CA ALA A 159 37.46 19.80 25.91
C ALA A 159 37.27 20.59 27.22
N ASN A 160 36.29 20.21 28.04
CA ASN A 160 35.98 20.83 29.33
C ASN A 160 36.51 20.03 30.54
N ILE A 161 37.37 19.03 30.29
CA ILE A 161 38.17 18.30 31.30
C ILE A 161 39.60 18.83 31.26
#